data_531ccb4fde367abd090e872b96b89911
#
_entry.id   531ccb4fde367abd090e872b96b89911
#
_cell.length_a   1.000
_cell.length_b   1.000
_cell.length_c   1.000
_cell.angle_alpha   90.00
_cell.angle_beta   90.00
_cell.angle_gamma   90.00
#
_symmetry.space_group_name_H-M   'P 1'
#
loop_
_entity.id
_entity.type
_entity.pdbx_description
1 polymer ?
#
loop_
_entity_poly.entity_id
_entity_poly.type
_entity_poly.pdbx_seq_one_letter_code
_entity_poly.pdbx_strand_id
1 'polypeptide(L)'
;MKLLVGYDGSNAALAAIELAKRHARAFQAEKVYLVRSMEGGQDVERREFDNAEHELGRVNRSFTDEDIPSEPHLLVRGLSPGEDLVQFAKENGIDEIIIGVRRRSKVGKLVFGSTAQYVILNAPCPVVSVK
;
A
#
# COMPACT_ATOMS: atom_id res chain seq x y z
N MET A 1 -9.53 7.77 -12.42
CA MET A 1 -8.55 6.73 -12.06
C MET A 1 -8.40 6.66 -10.55
N LYS A 2 -8.49 5.48 -9.99
CA LYS A 2 -8.29 5.22 -8.57
C LYS A 2 -6.99 4.47 -8.38
N LEU A 3 -6.13 5.01 -7.53
CA LEU A 3 -4.83 4.41 -7.20
C LEU A 3 -4.88 3.79 -5.81
N LEU A 4 -4.19 2.67 -5.63
CA LEU A 4 -3.95 2.07 -4.33
C LEU A 4 -2.44 2.02 -4.10
N VAL A 5 -1.99 2.50 -2.95
CA VAL A 5 -0.62 2.30 -2.53
C VAL A 5 -0.59 1.46 -1.26
N GLY A 6 0.17 0.37 -1.30
CA GLY A 6 0.37 -0.49 -0.12
C GLY A 6 1.46 0.10 0.76
N TYR A 7 1.16 0.27 2.05
CA TYR A 7 2.09 0.88 2.99
C TYR A 7 2.32 -0.05 4.19
N ASP A 8 3.58 -0.36 4.48
CA ASP A 8 3.98 -1.21 5.60
C ASP A 8 5.03 -0.57 6.52
N GLY A 9 5.29 0.72 6.33
CA GLY A 9 6.28 1.45 7.11
C GLY A 9 7.72 1.30 6.64
N SER A 10 7.98 0.50 5.60
CA SER A 10 9.33 0.30 5.08
C SER A 10 9.80 1.48 4.21
N ASN A 11 11.12 1.55 3.97
CA ASN A 11 11.68 2.55 3.07
C ASN A 11 11.17 2.38 1.64
N ALA A 12 10.98 1.14 1.19
CA ALA A 12 10.40 0.86 -0.12
C ALA A 12 8.96 1.37 -0.22
N ALA A 13 8.18 1.26 0.87
CA ALA A 13 6.83 1.80 0.93
C ALA A 13 6.83 3.33 0.86
N LEU A 14 7.81 4.00 1.47
CA LEU A 14 7.94 5.46 1.36
C LEU A 14 8.24 5.87 -0.09
N ALA A 15 9.08 5.12 -0.80
CA ALA A 15 9.33 5.36 -2.21
C ALA A 15 8.06 5.17 -3.05
N ALA A 16 7.25 4.17 -2.71
CA ALA A 16 5.95 3.95 -3.36
C ALA A 16 4.99 5.12 -3.12
N ILE A 17 4.98 5.70 -1.91
CA ILE A 17 4.18 6.88 -1.57
C ILE A 17 4.57 8.06 -2.47
N GLU A 18 5.85 8.33 -2.63
CA GLU A 18 6.31 9.44 -3.47
C GLU A 18 5.95 9.22 -4.96
N LEU A 19 6.06 8.00 -5.45
CA LEU A 19 5.63 7.67 -6.81
C LEU A 19 4.11 7.83 -6.97
N ALA A 20 3.34 7.41 -5.97
CA ALA A 20 1.88 7.56 -5.99
C ALA A 20 1.46 9.01 -6.10
N LYS A 21 2.16 9.92 -5.42
CA LYS A 21 1.91 11.36 -5.54
C LYS A 21 2.15 11.86 -6.97
N ARG A 22 3.26 11.42 -7.59
CA ARG A 22 3.58 11.79 -8.97
C ARG A 22 2.55 11.25 -9.96
N HIS A 23 2.13 9.99 -9.80
CA HIS A 23 1.10 9.39 -10.65
C HIS A 23 -0.25 10.08 -10.46
N ALA A 24 -0.62 10.39 -9.22
CA ALA A 24 -1.87 11.06 -8.93
C ALA A 24 -1.96 12.41 -9.64
N ARG A 25 -0.87 13.17 -9.66
CA ARG A 25 -0.81 14.46 -10.38
C ARG A 25 -0.83 14.26 -11.89
N ALA A 26 0.00 13.33 -12.39
CA ALA A 26 0.13 13.10 -13.83
C ALA A 26 -1.16 12.62 -14.46
N PHE A 27 -1.90 11.75 -13.79
CA PHE A 27 -3.14 11.16 -14.30
C PHE A 27 -4.40 11.86 -13.79
N GLN A 28 -4.25 12.89 -12.96
CA GLN A 28 -5.38 13.57 -12.30
C GLN A 28 -6.30 12.54 -11.61
N ALA A 29 -5.69 11.69 -10.78
CA ALA A 29 -6.41 10.63 -10.09
C ALA A 29 -7.52 11.19 -9.23
N GLU A 30 -8.68 10.54 -9.26
CA GLU A 30 -9.81 10.97 -8.43
C GLU A 30 -9.57 10.68 -6.95
N LYS A 31 -8.80 9.65 -6.64
CA LYS A 31 -8.46 9.28 -5.25
C LYS A 31 -7.27 8.33 -5.19
N VAL A 32 -6.45 8.51 -4.16
CA VAL A 32 -5.40 7.57 -3.77
C VAL A 32 -5.82 6.88 -2.48
N TYR A 33 -5.92 5.56 -2.51
CA TYR A 33 -6.21 4.75 -1.33
C TYR A 33 -4.89 4.32 -0.70
N LEU A 34 -4.67 4.73 0.55
CA LEU A 34 -3.48 4.39 1.33
C LEU A 34 -3.84 3.19 2.21
N VAL A 35 -3.36 2.02 1.85
CA VAL A 35 -3.82 0.79 2.47
C VAL A 35 -2.70 0.10 3.22
N ARG A 36 -2.93 -0.18 4.49
CA ARG A 36 -2.05 -1.01 5.32
C ARG A 36 -2.87 -2.18 5.83
N SER A 37 -2.35 -3.39 5.64
CA SER A 37 -2.97 -4.61 6.14
C SER A 37 -2.14 -5.16 7.29
N MET A 38 -2.80 -5.50 8.39
CA MET A 38 -2.16 -6.11 9.56
C MET A 38 -2.63 -7.55 9.67
N GLU A 39 -1.66 -8.49 9.71
CA GLU A 39 -1.95 -9.89 9.98
C GLU A 39 -2.36 -10.08 11.44
N GLY A 40 -3.08 -11.17 11.73
CA GLY A 40 -3.47 -11.53 13.08
C GLY A 40 -4.92 -11.23 13.43
N GLY A 41 -5.61 -10.45 12.65
CA GLY A 41 -7.03 -10.16 12.91
C GLY A 41 -7.26 -9.67 14.34
N GLN A 42 -7.99 -10.45 15.14
CA GLN A 42 -8.30 -10.11 16.53
C GLN A 42 -7.10 -10.19 17.47
N ASP A 43 -6.00 -10.81 17.05
CA ASP A 43 -4.79 -10.97 17.86
C ASP A 43 -3.85 -9.77 17.76
N VAL A 44 -4.19 -8.78 16.94
CA VAL A 44 -3.40 -7.55 16.84
C VAL A 44 -3.53 -6.76 18.15
N GLU A 45 -2.37 -6.46 18.77
CA GLU A 45 -2.35 -5.65 19.98
C GLU A 45 -2.86 -4.24 19.70
N ARG A 46 -3.65 -3.71 20.65
CA ARG A 46 -4.21 -2.37 20.52
C ARG A 46 -3.15 -1.29 20.29
N ARG A 47 -2.02 -1.40 20.99
CA ARG A 47 -0.90 -0.46 20.85
C ARG A 47 -0.33 -0.47 19.43
N GLU A 48 -0.18 -1.66 18.87
CA GLU A 48 0.30 -1.84 17.50
C GLU A 48 -0.69 -1.25 16.49
N PHE A 49 -1.98 -1.51 16.70
CA PHE A 49 -3.04 -0.95 15.88
C PHE A 49 -3.04 0.59 15.94
N ASP A 50 -2.99 1.16 17.15
CA ASP A 50 -3.01 2.62 17.32
C ASP A 50 -1.79 3.29 16.68
N ASN A 51 -0.61 2.68 16.81
CA ASN A 51 0.61 3.18 16.17
C ASN A 51 0.50 3.16 14.64
N ALA A 52 -0.02 2.08 14.08
CA ALA A 52 -0.22 1.92 12.64
C ALA A 52 -1.22 2.94 12.11
N GLU A 53 -2.32 3.15 12.83
CA GLU A 53 -3.35 4.13 12.48
C GLU A 53 -2.78 5.54 12.48
N HIS A 54 -2.00 5.88 13.51
CA HIS A 54 -1.39 7.20 13.64
C HIS A 54 -0.38 7.46 12.50
N GLU A 55 0.45 6.48 12.20
CA GLU A 55 1.43 6.56 11.11
C GLU A 55 0.74 6.71 9.75
N LEU A 56 -0.28 5.92 9.49
CA LEU A 56 -1.04 6.00 8.25
C LEU A 56 -1.75 7.35 8.11
N GLY A 57 -2.23 7.90 9.22
CA GLY A 57 -2.82 9.24 9.25
C GLY A 57 -1.82 10.33 8.86
N ARG A 58 -0.56 10.20 9.28
CA ARG A 58 0.49 11.15 8.87
C ARG A 58 0.79 11.06 7.38
N VAL A 59 0.82 9.84 6.84
CA VAL A 59 1.00 9.65 5.39
C VAL A 59 -0.15 10.28 4.64
N ASN A 60 -1.38 10.07 5.11
CA ASN A 60 -2.57 10.67 4.48
C ASN A 60 -2.49 12.20 4.48
N ARG A 61 -2.08 12.81 5.58
CA ARG A 61 -1.93 14.27 5.65
C ARG A 61 -0.89 14.77 4.65
N SER A 62 0.16 14.01 4.38
CA SER A 62 1.15 14.41 3.38
C SER A 62 0.55 14.50 1.97
N PHE A 63 -0.49 13.73 1.67
CA PHE A 63 -1.23 13.83 0.41
C PHE A 63 -2.17 15.02 0.41
N THR A 64 -2.98 15.16 1.46
CA THR A 64 -3.95 16.25 1.55
C THR A 64 -3.28 17.62 1.62
N ASP A 65 -2.11 17.73 2.25
CA ASP A 65 -1.32 18.95 2.28
C ASP A 65 -0.83 19.38 0.88
N GLU A 66 -0.74 18.43 -0.04
CA GLU A 66 -0.35 18.67 -1.43
C GLU A 66 -1.56 18.67 -2.37
N ASP A 67 -2.75 18.80 -1.83
CA ASP A 67 -4.01 18.82 -2.57
C ASP A 67 -4.27 17.57 -3.42
N ILE A 68 -3.77 16.43 -2.97
CA ILE A 68 -4.02 15.13 -3.61
C ILE A 68 -5.14 14.41 -2.83
N PRO A 69 -6.29 14.13 -3.48
CA PRO A 69 -7.36 13.39 -2.80
C PRO A 69 -6.88 12.01 -2.37
N SER A 70 -7.00 11.72 -1.08
CA SER A 70 -6.51 10.45 -0.52
C SER A 70 -7.37 10.00 0.64
N GLU A 71 -7.28 8.70 0.95
CA GLU A 71 -8.09 8.07 1.97
C GLU A 71 -7.29 6.93 2.62
N PRO A 72 -7.11 6.96 3.94
CA PRO A 72 -6.37 5.90 4.63
C PRO A 72 -7.28 4.73 4.97
N HIS A 73 -6.79 3.52 4.83
CA HIS A 73 -7.48 2.29 5.23
C HIS A 73 -6.52 1.36 5.96
N LEU A 74 -6.77 1.15 7.23
CA LEU A 74 -6.07 0.15 8.03
C LEU A 74 -6.94 -1.09 8.09
N LEU A 75 -6.49 -2.17 7.44
CA LEU A 75 -7.23 -3.41 7.34
C LEU A 75 -6.75 -4.42 8.37
N VAL A 76 -7.68 -4.97 9.13
CA VAL A 76 -7.42 -6.02 10.12
C VAL A 76 -8.50 -7.08 9.92
N ARG A 77 -8.39 -7.85 8.84
CA ARG A 77 -9.44 -8.78 8.41
C ARG A 77 -9.04 -10.26 8.52
N GLY A 78 -7.91 -10.52 9.15
CA GLY A 78 -7.41 -11.89 9.30
C GLY A 78 -6.82 -12.48 8.03
N LEU A 79 -6.61 -11.67 7.00
CA LEU A 79 -6.00 -12.08 5.74
C LEU A 79 -4.50 -11.74 5.76
N SER A 80 -3.73 -12.45 4.94
CA SER A 80 -2.35 -12.01 4.68
C SER A 80 -2.37 -10.67 3.96
N PRO A 81 -1.33 -9.83 4.11
CA PRO A 81 -1.34 -8.51 3.48
C PRO A 81 -1.55 -8.53 1.96
N GLY A 82 -0.95 -9.50 1.26
CA GLY A 82 -1.15 -9.62 -0.18
C GLY A 82 -2.59 -9.92 -0.57
N GLU A 83 -3.20 -10.88 0.10
CA GLU A 83 -4.62 -11.23 -0.12
C GLU A 83 -5.52 -10.03 0.17
N ASP A 84 -5.22 -9.33 1.25
CA ASP A 84 -6.02 -8.19 1.70
C ASP A 84 -5.98 -7.03 0.70
N LEU A 85 -4.80 -6.70 0.19
CA LEU A 85 -4.63 -5.66 -0.81
C LEU A 85 -5.36 -5.99 -2.11
N VAL A 86 -5.25 -7.24 -2.57
CA VAL A 86 -5.92 -7.69 -3.81
C VAL A 86 -7.44 -7.65 -3.63
N GLN A 87 -7.94 -8.12 -2.50
CA GLN A 87 -9.38 -8.08 -2.22
C GLN A 87 -9.88 -6.65 -2.16
N PHE A 88 -9.18 -5.77 -1.46
CA PHE A 88 -9.52 -4.35 -1.38
C PHE A 88 -9.55 -3.70 -2.78
N ALA A 89 -8.59 -4.03 -3.62
CA ALA A 89 -8.54 -3.51 -4.99
C ALA A 89 -9.78 -3.93 -5.80
N LYS A 90 -10.21 -5.18 -5.65
CA LYS A 90 -11.43 -5.67 -6.30
C LYS A 90 -12.68 -4.98 -5.76
N GLU A 91 -12.78 -4.84 -4.46
CA GLU A 91 -13.93 -4.23 -3.79
C GLU A 91 -14.11 -2.76 -4.15
N ASN A 92 -13.03 -2.05 -4.44
CA ASN A 92 -13.04 -0.60 -4.63
C ASN A 92 -12.78 -0.16 -6.07
N GLY A 93 -12.68 -1.09 -7.01
CA GLY A 93 -12.47 -0.74 -8.42
C GLY A 93 -11.16 -0.01 -8.67
N ILE A 94 -10.09 -0.48 -8.08
CA ILE A 94 -8.77 0.16 -8.21
C ILE A 94 -8.21 -0.05 -9.62
N ASP A 95 -7.69 1.01 -10.21
CA ASP A 95 -7.14 1.02 -11.57
C ASP A 95 -5.64 0.73 -11.63
N GLU A 96 -4.92 1.01 -10.55
CA GLU A 96 -3.46 0.77 -10.47
C GLU A 96 -3.05 0.58 -9.02
N ILE A 97 -2.20 -0.41 -8.78
CA ILE A 97 -1.60 -0.64 -7.45
C ILE A 97 -0.12 -0.28 -7.52
N ILE A 98 0.35 0.47 -6.54
CA ILE A 98 1.76 0.83 -6.39
C ILE A 98 2.26 0.22 -5.09
N ILE A 99 3.31 -0.58 -5.16
CA ILE A 99 3.90 -1.24 -4.00
C ILE A 99 5.42 -1.13 -3.98
N GLY A 100 5.97 -1.07 -2.79
CA GLY A 100 7.40 -1.15 -2.58
C GLY A 100 7.88 -2.59 -2.59
N VAL A 101 9.03 -2.83 -3.19
CA VAL A 101 9.66 -4.14 -3.24
C VAL A 101 10.95 -4.08 -2.43
N ARG A 102 11.06 -4.94 -1.42
CA ARG A 102 12.25 -5.02 -0.58
C ARG A 102 13.33 -5.85 -1.26
N ARG A 103 14.54 -5.31 -1.30
CA ARG A 103 15.71 -6.11 -1.64
C ARG A 103 16.16 -6.85 -0.40
N ARG A 104 16.12 -8.19 -0.44
CA ARG A 104 16.69 -9.04 0.60
C ARG A 104 17.71 -9.95 -0.04
N SER A 105 18.93 -9.45 -0.28
CA SER A 105 19.89 -10.34 -0.87
C SER A 105 21.29 -10.08 -0.38
N LYS A 106 21.87 -11.10 0.27
CA LYS A 106 23.29 -11.19 0.55
C LYS A 106 24.10 -11.58 -0.69
N VAL A 107 23.43 -11.96 -1.78
CA VAL A 107 24.06 -12.44 -3.03
C VAL A 107 23.66 -11.62 -4.27
N GLY A 108 23.16 -10.40 -4.10
CA GLY A 108 22.84 -9.53 -5.23
C GLY A 108 21.59 -9.90 -6.03
N LYS A 109 20.81 -10.88 -5.60
CA LYS A 109 19.56 -11.26 -6.26
C LYS A 109 18.40 -10.43 -5.73
N LEU A 110 17.53 -9.97 -6.63
CA LEU A 110 16.29 -9.32 -6.26
C LEU A 110 15.34 -10.39 -5.71
N VAL A 111 15.00 -10.28 -4.42
CA VAL A 111 14.03 -11.17 -3.78
C VAL A 111 12.77 -10.36 -3.48
N PHE A 112 11.68 -10.77 -4.10
CA PHE A 112 10.37 -10.19 -3.81
C PHE A 112 9.84 -10.76 -2.49
N GLY A 113 9.33 -9.91 -1.60
CA GLY A 113 8.60 -10.37 -0.43
C GLY A 113 7.29 -11.06 -0.85
N SER A 114 6.73 -11.87 0.06
CA SER A 114 5.50 -12.62 -0.20
C SER A 114 4.32 -11.72 -0.60
N THR A 115 4.21 -10.55 0.02
CA THR A 115 3.14 -9.58 -0.29
C THR A 115 3.25 -9.09 -1.73
N ALA A 116 4.45 -8.62 -2.12
CA ALA A 116 4.68 -8.11 -3.47
C ALA A 116 4.44 -9.19 -4.52
N GLN A 117 4.94 -10.39 -4.30
CA GLN A 117 4.74 -11.51 -5.20
C GLN A 117 3.26 -11.84 -5.39
N TYR A 118 2.52 -11.93 -4.30
CA TYR A 118 1.09 -12.23 -4.35
C TYR A 118 0.32 -11.14 -5.11
N VAL A 119 0.58 -9.88 -4.82
CA VAL A 119 -0.09 -8.76 -5.47
C VAL A 119 0.20 -8.74 -6.97
N ILE A 120 1.47 -8.91 -7.37
CA ILE A 120 1.84 -8.92 -8.78
C ILE A 120 1.12 -10.03 -9.55
N LEU A 121 1.00 -11.22 -8.95
CA LEU A 121 0.39 -12.37 -9.61
C LEU A 121 -1.14 -12.34 -9.63
N ASN A 122 -1.77 -11.69 -8.66
CA ASN A 122 -3.22 -11.82 -8.45
C ASN A 122 -4.01 -10.51 -8.56
N ALA A 123 -3.38 -9.38 -8.71
CA ALA A 123 -4.08 -8.09 -8.78
C ALA A 123 -5.03 -8.01 -9.99
N PRO A 124 -6.20 -7.35 -9.83
CA PRO A 124 -7.14 -7.18 -10.94
C PRO A 124 -6.75 -6.06 -11.90
N CYS A 125 -5.62 -5.40 -11.67
CA CYS A 125 -5.19 -4.21 -12.39
C CYS A 125 -3.66 -4.20 -12.51
N PRO A 126 -3.08 -3.28 -13.31
CA PRO A 126 -1.63 -3.11 -13.36
C PRO A 126 -1.01 -2.83 -12.00
N VAL A 127 0.18 -3.37 -11.78
CA VAL A 127 0.95 -3.19 -10.55
C VAL A 127 2.29 -2.56 -10.89
N VAL A 128 2.57 -1.44 -10.24
CA VAL A 128 3.87 -0.77 -10.34
C VAL A 128 4.67 -1.09 -9.08
N SER A 129 5.82 -1.70 -9.26
CA SER A 129 6.70 -2.03 -8.15
C SER A 129 7.84 -1.03 -8.06
N VAL A 130 8.15 -0.59 -6.84
CA VAL A 130 9.17 0.42 -6.56
C VAL A 130 10.23 -0.17 -5.64
N LYS A 131 11.48 0.02 -5.99
CA LYS A 131 12.61 -0.45 -5.18
C LYS A 131 13.01 0.57 -4.13
#